data_3f1bd6829aa4f761d62328939aa0c0fb
#
_entry.id   3f1bd6829aa4f761d62328939aa0c0fb
#
_cell.length_a   1.000
_cell.length_b   1.000
_cell.length_c   1.000
_cell.angle_alpha   90.00
_cell.angle_beta   90.00
_cell.angle_gamma   90.00
#
_symmetry.space_group_name_H-M   'P 1'
#
loop_
_entity.id
_entity.type
_entity.pdbx_description
1 polymer ?
#
loop_
_entity_poly.entity_id
_entity_poly.type
_entity_poly.pdbx_seq_one_letter_code
_entity_poly.pdbx_strand_id
1 'polypeptide(L)'
;LSDRFGRRPVLIISIAGATADYLLMAAAPSLLWLYIGRIFAGITGANMAVATAYVSDITPAHERAKRFGLLGAVFGIGFIAGPVIGGVLGEWNLHAPFFAAAFMNGINLIMTAVLLKESKHSNKMTEKVQEQSILKKLSYLITQPNMAPLLGIFLIITLVSQVPATLWVIYGQDRYGWSIFIAGVSLASYGICHSIAQAFAIAPMVKRFGEKNTLLCGIACDAIGLLLLSIAVEEWVPFALLPLFALGGVAVPALQAMMSRGISDERQGELQGLLSSFNSLGAIIGPVLVTSLYFMTQASAPGMVWALAAILYVITLPLLLKYRLNKYSGVP
;
A
#
# COMPACT_ATOMS: atom_id res chain seq x y z
N LEU A 1 3.68 15.66 -15.55
CA LEU A 1 2.52 16.18 -16.33
C LEU A 1 1.79 17.27 -15.55
N SER A 2 1.37 17.02 -14.30
CA SER A 2 0.58 18.01 -13.52
C SER A 2 1.37 19.29 -13.19
N ASP A 3 2.69 19.25 -13.16
CA ASP A 3 3.52 20.45 -13.00
C ASP A 3 3.55 21.33 -14.26
N ARG A 4 3.32 20.73 -15.42
CA ARG A 4 3.34 21.42 -16.72
C ARG A 4 1.94 21.88 -17.15
N PHE A 5 0.93 21.05 -16.97
CA PHE A 5 -0.43 21.28 -17.47
C PHE A 5 -1.41 21.81 -16.41
N GLY A 6 -0.97 21.90 -15.15
CA GLY A 6 -1.81 22.24 -14.02
C GLY A 6 -2.35 20.99 -13.29
N ARG A 7 -2.75 21.20 -12.01
CA ARG A 7 -3.24 20.08 -11.18
C ARG A 7 -4.65 19.64 -11.58
N ARG A 8 -5.54 20.62 -11.79
CA ARG A 8 -6.95 20.36 -12.09
C ARG A 8 -7.20 19.57 -13.36
N PRO A 9 -6.62 19.91 -14.54
CA PRO A 9 -6.83 19.14 -15.76
C PRO A 9 -6.34 17.68 -15.64
N VAL A 10 -5.20 17.47 -14.99
CA VAL A 10 -4.65 16.12 -14.80
C VAL A 10 -5.51 15.29 -13.86
N LEU A 11 -6.06 15.89 -12.78
CA LEU A 11 -7.04 15.22 -11.91
C LEU A 11 -8.31 14.84 -12.65
N ILE A 12 -8.88 15.75 -13.45
CA ILE A 12 -10.08 15.47 -14.24
C ILE A 12 -9.85 14.30 -15.19
N ILE A 13 -8.73 14.30 -15.93
CA ILE A 13 -8.38 13.21 -16.86
C ILE A 13 -8.19 11.88 -16.10
N SER A 14 -7.52 11.91 -14.96
CA SER A 14 -7.29 10.70 -14.16
C SER A 14 -8.57 10.12 -13.59
N ILE A 15 -9.48 10.97 -13.05
CA ILE A 15 -10.76 10.52 -12.50
C ILE A 15 -11.70 10.06 -13.63
N ALA A 16 -11.70 10.74 -14.78
CA ALA A 16 -12.46 10.31 -15.97
C ALA A 16 -11.97 8.93 -16.45
N GLY A 17 -10.65 8.72 -16.50
CA GLY A 17 -10.06 7.44 -16.83
C GLY A 17 -10.45 6.33 -15.86
N ALA A 18 -10.44 6.61 -14.54
CA ALA A 18 -10.90 5.66 -13.53
C ALA A 18 -12.41 5.37 -13.66
N THR A 19 -13.23 6.37 -13.95
CA THR A 19 -14.67 6.17 -14.20
C THR A 19 -14.90 5.27 -15.41
N ALA A 20 -14.19 5.53 -16.52
CA ALA A 20 -14.29 4.72 -17.74
C ALA A 20 -13.80 3.28 -17.50
N ASP A 21 -12.72 3.09 -16.76
CA ASP A 21 -12.22 1.77 -16.38
C ASP A 21 -13.27 0.96 -15.58
N TYR A 22 -13.87 1.55 -14.54
CA TYR A 22 -14.91 0.87 -13.77
C TYR A 22 -16.16 0.56 -14.61
N LEU A 23 -16.55 1.43 -15.55
CA LEU A 23 -17.64 1.13 -16.50
C LEU A 23 -17.28 -0.01 -17.43
N LEU A 24 -16.05 -0.03 -17.95
CA LEU A 24 -15.56 -1.15 -18.76
C LEU A 24 -15.55 -2.47 -18.00
N MET A 25 -15.11 -2.45 -16.74
CA MET A 25 -15.15 -3.64 -15.88
C MET A 25 -16.57 -4.09 -15.55
N ALA A 26 -17.49 -3.15 -15.30
CA ALA A 26 -18.90 -3.45 -15.04
C ALA A 26 -19.62 -4.06 -16.24
N ALA A 27 -19.25 -3.66 -17.46
CA ALA A 27 -19.85 -4.12 -18.71
C ALA A 27 -19.02 -5.19 -19.42
N ALA A 28 -17.91 -5.67 -18.86
CA ALA A 28 -16.96 -6.54 -19.53
C ALA A 28 -17.57 -7.89 -19.92
N PRO A 29 -17.72 -8.21 -21.22
CA PRO A 29 -18.27 -9.50 -21.65
C PRO A 29 -17.21 -10.61 -21.66
N SER A 30 -15.93 -10.27 -21.49
CA SER A 30 -14.84 -11.23 -21.52
C SER A 30 -13.61 -10.68 -20.76
N LEU A 31 -12.70 -11.59 -20.43
CA LEU A 31 -11.44 -11.29 -19.73
C LEU A 31 -10.58 -10.24 -20.47
N LEU A 32 -10.64 -10.21 -21.81
CA LEU A 32 -9.89 -9.23 -22.61
C LEU A 32 -10.29 -7.79 -22.27
N TRP A 33 -11.58 -7.52 -22.04
CA TRP A 33 -12.07 -6.21 -21.65
C TRP A 33 -11.55 -5.77 -20.29
N LEU A 34 -11.38 -6.71 -19.36
CA LEU A 34 -10.77 -6.43 -18.05
C LEU A 34 -9.30 -6.01 -18.21
N TYR A 35 -8.54 -6.68 -19.08
CA TYR A 35 -7.15 -6.27 -19.37
C TYR A 35 -7.08 -4.88 -20.01
N ILE A 36 -7.95 -4.58 -20.96
CA ILE A 36 -8.03 -3.26 -21.60
C ILE A 36 -8.32 -2.19 -20.52
N GLY A 37 -9.30 -2.41 -19.65
CA GLY A 37 -9.60 -1.51 -18.54
C GLY A 37 -8.39 -1.27 -17.64
N ARG A 38 -7.68 -2.33 -17.25
CA ARG A 38 -6.47 -2.21 -16.41
C ARG A 38 -5.34 -1.42 -17.07
N ILE A 39 -5.15 -1.54 -18.39
CA ILE A 39 -4.19 -0.73 -19.14
C ILE A 39 -4.59 0.75 -19.12
N PHE A 40 -5.86 1.05 -19.34
CA PHE A 40 -6.41 2.41 -19.25
C PHE A 40 -6.22 3.00 -17.85
N ALA A 41 -6.57 2.24 -16.81
CA ALA A 41 -6.36 2.64 -15.42
C ALA A 41 -4.88 2.93 -15.10
N GLY A 42 -3.97 2.13 -15.65
CA GLY A 42 -2.53 2.33 -15.50
C GLY A 42 -2.04 3.64 -16.14
N ILE A 43 -2.53 3.97 -17.34
CA ILE A 43 -2.17 5.20 -18.05
C ILE A 43 -2.72 6.44 -17.32
N THR A 44 -3.91 6.34 -16.74
CA THR A 44 -4.62 7.46 -16.10
C THR A 44 -4.42 7.50 -14.58
N GLY A 45 -3.72 6.55 -13.97
CA GLY A 45 -3.62 6.30 -12.54
C GLY A 45 -2.84 7.33 -11.70
N ALA A 46 -2.81 8.60 -12.10
CA ALA A 46 -2.05 9.65 -11.42
C ALA A 46 -2.81 10.38 -10.29
N ASN A 47 -4.09 10.06 -10.06
CA ASN A 47 -5.00 10.81 -9.17
C ASN A 47 -4.42 11.03 -7.77
N MET A 48 -3.84 10.00 -7.14
CA MET A 48 -3.29 10.14 -5.78
C MET A 48 -2.13 11.12 -5.70
N ALA A 49 -1.13 10.95 -6.58
CA ALA A 49 0.05 11.80 -6.58
C ALA A 49 -0.33 13.27 -6.86
N VAL A 50 -1.27 13.48 -7.78
CA VAL A 50 -1.73 14.83 -8.13
C VAL A 50 -2.62 15.42 -7.04
N ALA A 51 -3.49 14.62 -6.39
CA ALA A 51 -4.33 15.08 -5.29
C ALA A 51 -3.50 15.49 -4.06
N THR A 52 -2.50 14.70 -3.68
CA THR A 52 -1.58 15.07 -2.58
C THR A 52 -0.78 16.32 -2.91
N ALA A 53 -0.32 16.47 -4.16
CA ALA A 53 0.35 17.68 -4.61
C ALA A 53 -0.59 18.91 -4.57
N TYR A 54 -1.83 18.75 -5.05
CA TYR A 54 -2.86 19.80 -4.99
C TYR A 54 -3.11 20.27 -3.55
N VAL A 55 -3.33 19.31 -2.61
CA VAL A 55 -3.52 19.64 -1.18
C VAL A 55 -2.30 20.38 -0.62
N SER A 56 -1.08 19.96 -0.99
CA SER A 56 0.14 20.64 -0.58
C SER A 56 0.23 22.07 -1.12
N ASP A 57 -0.20 22.28 -2.37
CA ASP A 57 -0.15 23.60 -3.04
C ASP A 57 -1.11 24.61 -2.38
N ILE A 58 -2.32 24.17 -1.96
CA ILE A 58 -3.35 25.05 -1.37
C ILE A 58 -3.26 25.17 0.15
N THR A 59 -2.37 24.43 0.82
CA THR A 59 -2.30 24.35 2.27
C THR A 59 -1.05 25.05 2.82
N PRO A 60 -1.19 26.03 3.74
CA PRO A 60 -0.04 26.61 4.44
C PRO A 60 0.80 25.54 5.16
N ALA A 61 2.11 25.77 5.26
CA ALA A 61 3.06 24.76 5.78
C ALA A 61 2.66 24.24 7.18
N HIS A 62 2.17 25.11 8.07
CA HIS A 62 1.78 24.75 9.44
C HIS A 62 0.51 23.90 9.53
N GLU A 63 -0.35 23.85 8.48
CA GLU A 63 -1.57 23.05 8.43
C GLU A 63 -1.41 21.74 7.63
N ARG A 64 -0.32 21.57 6.89
CA ARG A 64 -0.12 20.42 6.00
C ARG A 64 -0.26 19.08 6.73
N ALA A 65 0.35 18.95 7.90
CA ALA A 65 0.26 17.73 8.70
C ALA A 65 -1.19 17.35 9.04
N LYS A 66 -2.01 18.34 9.42
CA LYS A 66 -3.44 18.16 9.71
C LYS A 66 -4.20 17.72 8.46
N ARG A 67 -3.96 18.35 7.30
CA ARG A 67 -4.64 18.01 6.03
C ARG A 67 -4.26 16.62 5.53
N PHE A 68 -2.98 16.26 5.58
CA PHE A 68 -2.54 14.92 5.22
C PHE A 68 -3.06 13.86 6.20
N GLY A 69 -3.15 14.18 7.49
CA GLY A 69 -3.80 13.31 8.47
C GLY A 69 -5.28 13.05 8.14
N LEU A 70 -6.02 14.09 7.71
CA LEU A 70 -7.40 13.93 7.27
C LEU A 70 -7.51 13.07 6.01
N LEU A 71 -6.63 13.25 5.02
CA LEU A 71 -6.57 12.35 3.86
C LEU A 71 -6.34 10.91 4.27
N GLY A 72 -5.39 10.66 5.17
CA GLY A 72 -5.15 9.33 5.71
C GLY A 72 -6.38 8.71 6.40
N ALA A 73 -7.13 9.51 7.17
CA ALA A 73 -8.37 9.05 7.82
C ALA A 73 -9.44 8.69 6.79
N VAL A 74 -9.62 9.49 5.75
CA VAL A 74 -10.57 9.19 4.64
C VAL A 74 -10.17 7.90 3.91
N PHE A 75 -8.87 7.70 3.68
CA PHE A 75 -8.37 6.42 3.13
C PHE A 75 -8.69 5.24 4.03
N GLY A 76 -8.48 5.37 5.34
CA GLY A 76 -8.83 4.34 6.31
C GLY A 76 -10.31 3.97 6.25
N ILE A 77 -11.19 4.98 6.21
CA ILE A 77 -12.64 4.76 6.06
C ILE A 77 -12.95 4.03 4.73
N GLY A 78 -12.34 4.47 3.62
CA GLY A 78 -12.52 3.84 2.32
C GLY A 78 -12.04 2.38 2.29
N PHE A 79 -10.93 2.10 2.96
CA PHE A 79 -10.38 0.74 3.08
C PHE A 79 -11.28 -0.21 3.90
N ILE A 80 -12.03 0.32 4.86
CA ILE A 80 -13.01 -0.44 5.64
C ILE A 80 -14.33 -0.59 4.87
N ALA A 81 -14.86 0.53 4.38
CA ALA A 81 -16.18 0.57 3.73
C ALA A 81 -16.17 -0.14 2.35
N GLY A 82 -15.06 -0.01 1.60
CA GLY A 82 -14.94 -0.59 0.25
C GLY A 82 -15.22 -2.08 0.20
N PRO A 83 -14.49 -2.92 0.96
CA PRO A 83 -14.74 -4.37 0.97
C PRO A 83 -16.12 -4.77 1.45
N VAL A 84 -16.73 -4.04 2.41
CA VAL A 84 -18.10 -4.30 2.86
C VAL A 84 -19.09 -4.03 1.75
N ILE A 85 -19.00 -2.85 1.14
CA ILE A 85 -19.87 -2.47 0.02
C ILE A 85 -19.67 -3.44 -1.15
N GLY A 86 -18.42 -3.75 -1.47
CA GLY A 86 -18.06 -4.70 -2.51
C GLY A 86 -18.60 -6.12 -2.24
N GLY A 87 -18.51 -6.57 -0.99
CA GLY A 87 -19.02 -7.86 -0.56
C GLY A 87 -20.56 -7.95 -0.68
N VAL A 88 -21.27 -6.97 -0.13
CA VAL A 88 -22.74 -6.91 -0.21
C VAL A 88 -23.24 -6.85 -1.65
N LEU A 89 -22.68 -5.95 -2.46
CA LEU A 89 -23.08 -5.81 -3.85
C LEU A 89 -22.67 -7.02 -4.70
N GLY A 90 -21.49 -7.61 -4.40
CA GLY A 90 -20.97 -8.79 -5.10
C GLY A 90 -21.77 -10.06 -4.88
N GLU A 91 -22.38 -10.23 -3.70
CA GLU A 91 -23.35 -11.32 -3.43
C GLU A 91 -24.59 -11.19 -4.31
N TRP A 92 -25.06 -9.97 -4.54
CA TRP A 92 -26.24 -9.73 -5.38
C TRP A 92 -25.91 -9.88 -6.88
N ASN A 93 -24.84 -9.26 -7.34
CA ASN A 93 -24.38 -9.34 -8.72
C ASN A 93 -22.87 -9.04 -8.80
N LEU A 94 -22.11 -9.91 -9.47
CA LEU A 94 -20.66 -9.80 -9.60
C LEU A 94 -20.19 -8.47 -10.24
N HIS A 95 -21.02 -7.85 -11.08
CA HIS A 95 -20.74 -6.58 -11.74
C HIS A 95 -21.18 -5.36 -10.92
N ALA A 96 -22.07 -5.53 -9.94
CA ALA A 96 -22.64 -4.43 -9.15
C ALA A 96 -21.60 -3.57 -8.41
N PRO A 97 -20.53 -4.12 -7.80
CA PRO A 97 -19.47 -3.33 -7.18
C PRO A 97 -18.80 -2.37 -8.16
N PHE A 98 -18.60 -2.79 -9.41
CA PHE A 98 -17.96 -1.97 -10.43
C PHE A 98 -18.89 -0.84 -10.91
N PHE A 99 -20.19 -1.08 -11.03
CA PHE A 99 -21.15 -0.01 -11.31
C PHE A 99 -21.20 1.01 -10.16
N ALA A 100 -21.19 0.56 -8.91
CA ALA A 100 -21.15 1.45 -7.75
C ALA A 100 -19.87 2.30 -7.74
N ALA A 101 -18.71 1.69 -8.01
CA ALA A 101 -17.44 2.39 -8.12
C ALA A 101 -17.44 3.41 -9.27
N ALA A 102 -17.97 3.05 -10.45
CA ALA A 102 -18.12 3.95 -11.58
C ALA A 102 -19.02 5.15 -11.23
N PHE A 103 -20.15 4.91 -10.56
CA PHE A 103 -21.07 5.95 -10.13
C PHE A 103 -20.40 6.92 -9.13
N MET A 104 -19.72 6.40 -8.11
CA MET A 104 -19.00 7.23 -7.12
C MET A 104 -17.88 8.04 -7.78
N ASN A 105 -17.11 7.44 -8.69
CA ASN A 105 -16.08 8.16 -9.45
C ASN A 105 -16.69 9.20 -10.41
N GLY A 106 -17.85 8.92 -11.02
CA GLY A 106 -18.58 9.87 -11.84
C GLY A 106 -19.02 11.12 -11.05
N ILE A 107 -19.56 10.92 -9.84
CA ILE A 107 -19.86 12.04 -8.92
C ILE A 107 -18.59 12.80 -8.59
N ASN A 108 -17.51 12.12 -8.25
CA ASN A 108 -16.22 12.75 -7.96
C ASN A 108 -15.68 13.55 -9.16
N LEU A 109 -15.84 13.03 -10.39
CA LEU A 109 -15.47 13.73 -11.63
C LEU A 109 -16.25 15.05 -11.77
N ILE A 110 -17.57 15.02 -11.58
CA ILE A 110 -18.42 16.20 -11.65
C ILE A 110 -18.02 17.20 -10.57
N MET A 111 -17.87 16.75 -9.32
CA MET A 111 -17.44 17.60 -8.21
C MET A 111 -16.07 18.25 -8.49
N THR A 112 -15.12 17.47 -8.99
CA THR A 112 -13.79 17.97 -9.35
C THR A 112 -13.87 19.00 -10.47
N ALA A 113 -14.68 18.76 -11.49
CA ALA A 113 -14.84 19.66 -12.62
C ALA A 113 -15.54 20.98 -12.22
N VAL A 114 -16.49 20.94 -11.28
CA VAL A 114 -17.30 22.12 -10.90
C VAL A 114 -16.65 22.89 -9.73
N LEU A 115 -16.18 22.17 -8.70
CA LEU A 115 -15.76 22.79 -7.44
C LEU A 115 -14.26 23.06 -7.36
N LEU A 116 -13.42 22.26 -8.06
CA LEU A 116 -11.99 22.39 -7.91
C LEU A 116 -11.45 23.56 -8.75
N LYS A 117 -10.75 24.48 -8.09
CA LYS A 117 -10.05 25.59 -8.75
C LYS A 117 -8.62 25.15 -9.08
N GLU A 118 -8.00 25.73 -10.11
CA GLU A 118 -6.58 25.47 -10.38
C GLU A 118 -5.72 26.01 -9.24
N SER A 119 -4.82 25.16 -8.72
CA SER A 119 -3.95 25.54 -7.60
C SER A 119 -2.64 26.17 -8.04
N LYS A 120 -2.19 25.87 -9.25
CA LYS A 120 -0.91 26.31 -9.76
C LYS A 120 -1.10 27.14 -11.03
N HIS A 121 -0.77 28.42 -10.95
CA HIS A 121 -0.60 29.23 -12.15
C HIS A 121 0.71 28.82 -12.83
N SER A 122 0.63 28.47 -14.09
CA SER A 122 1.68 27.90 -14.96
C SER A 122 2.91 28.82 -15.21
N ASN A 123 3.28 29.69 -14.29
CA ASN A 123 4.32 30.71 -14.49
C ASN A 123 5.49 30.65 -13.51
N LYS A 124 5.98 29.47 -13.17
CA LYS A 124 7.37 29.36 -12.72
C LYS A 124 8.07 28.27 -13.53
N MET A 125 8.95 28.69 -14.43
CA MET A 125 10.01 27.86 -14.95
C MET A 125 10.61 27.13 -13.75
N THR A 126 10.30 25.87 -13.62
CA THR A 126 10.93 25.00 -12.65
C THR A 126 12.41 25.04 -13.03
N GLU A 127 13.25 25.59 -12.17
CA GLU A 127 14.69 25.36 -12.27
C GLU A 127 14.86 23.89 -12.62
N LYS A 128 15.67 23.63 -13.65
CA LYS A 128 16.02 22.26 -14.08
C LYS A 128 16.63 21.56 -12.87
N VAL A 129 15.80 20.95 -12.04
CA VAL A 129 16.29 19.93 -11.11
C VAL A 129 16.93 18.90 -12.02
N GLN A 130 18.23 18.84 -11.96
CA GLN A 130 19.05 17.93 -12.75
C GLN A 130 18.50 16.53 -12.48
N GLU A 131 17.77 15.97 -13.44
CA GLU A 131 17.19 14.61 -13.33
C GLU A 131 18.34 13.61 -13.25
N GLN A 132 18.85 13.43 -12.05
CA GLN A 132 19.79 12.34 -11.81
C GLN A 132 19.06 11.02 -12.08
N SER A 133 19.69 10.17 -12.88
CA SER A 133 19.18 8.83 -13.15
C SER A 133 18.79 8.11 -11.86
N ILE A 134 17.66 7.39 -11.86
CA ILE A 134 17.18 6.55 -10.74
C ILE A 134 18.32 5.66 -10.22
N LEU A 135 19.18 5.14 -11.12
CA LEU A 135 20.33 4.32 -10.75
C LEU A 135 21.38 5.09 -9.92
N LYS A 136 21.60 6.38 -10.21
CA LYS A 136 22.54 7.22 -9.41
C LYS A 136 21.96 7.51 -8.03
N LYS A 137 20.65 7.79 -7.94
CA LYS A 137 19.95 7.98 -6.65
C LYS A 137 19.98 6.72 -5.81
N LEU A 138 19.71 5.56 -6.40
CA LEU A 138 19.79 4.26 -5.74
C LEU A 138 21.23 3.97 -5.27
N SER A 139 22.22 4.16 -6.13
CA SER A 139 23.64 3.98 -5.78
C SER A 139 24.04 4.84 -4.58
N TYR A 140 23.66 6.11 -4.59
CA TYR A 140 23.92 7.00 -3.45
C TYR A 140 23.26 6.51 -2.16
N LEU A 141 21.97 6.13 -2.21
CA LEU A 141 21.25 5.66 -1.02
C LEU A 141 21.85 4.37 -0.45
N ILE A 142 22.24 3.44 -1.32
CA ILE A 142 22.87 2.17 -0.89
C ILE A 142 24.23 2.41 -0.22
N THR A 143 24.97 3.43 -0.64
CA THR A 143 26.28 3.77 -0.05
C THR A 143 26.17 4.45 1.30
N GLN A 144 24.99 4.94 1.71
CA GLN A 144 24.81 5.51 3.04
C GLN A 144 24.96 4.43 4.13
N PRO A 145 25.56 4.79 5.28
CA PRO A 145 25.72 3.85 6.39
C PRO A 145 24.40 3.20 6.80
N ASN A 146 24.39 1.88 6.90
CA ASN A 146 23.24 1.07 7.30
C ASN A 146 22.01 1.13 6.38
N MET A 147 22.02 1.84 5.25
CA MET A 147 20.86 1.98 4.37
C MET A 147 20.57 0.71 3.56
N ALA A 148 21.61 0.07 3.03
CA ALA A 148 21.43 -1.14 2.22
C ALA A 148 20.69 -2.28 2.96
N PRO A 149 21.01 -2.61 4.22
CA PRO A 149 20.22 -3.58 4.99
C PRO A 149 18.75 -3.15 5.18
N LEU A 150 18.48 -1.88 5.45
CA LEU A 150 17.11 -1.38 5.65
C LEU A 150 16.29 -1.43 4.35
N LEU A 151 16.89 -1.07 3.22
CA LEU A 151 16.26 -1.22 1.90
C LEU A 151 15.98 -2.68 1.56
N GLY A 152 16.90 -3.60 1.91
CA GLY A 152 16.69 -5.04 1.76
C GLY A 152 15.49 -5.55 2.59
N ILE A 153 15.38 -5.10 3.84
CA ILE A 153 14.24 -5.42 4.70
C ILE A 153 12.94 -4.86 4.11
N PHE A 154 12.96 -3.62 3.62
CA PHE A 154 11.79 -3.00 3.00
C PHE A 154 11.34 -3.79 1.76
N LEU A 155 12.27 -4.24 0.93
CA LEU A 155 11.96 -5.06 -0.23
C LEU A 155 11.32 -6.40 0.18
N ILE A 156 11.85 -7.06 1.21
CA ILE A 156 11.28 -8.32 1.73
C ILE A 156 9.85 -8.08 2.25
N ILE A 157 9.63 -7.05 3.06
CA ILE A 157 8.29 -6.69 3.57
C ILE A 157 7.34 -6.43 2.40
N THR A 158 7.79 -5.68 1.39
CA THR A 158 6.99 -5.37 0.19
C THR A 158 6.61 -6.65 -0.57
N LEU A 159 7.52 -7.59 -0.75
CA LEU A 159 7.23 -8.86 -1.42
C LEU A 159 6.28 -9.74 -0.61
N VAL A 160 6.52 -9.85 0.71
CA VAL A 160 5.64 -10.64 1.59
C VAL A 160 4.23 -10.04 1.64
N SER A 161 4.08 -8.72 1.66
CA SER A 161 2.77 -8.06 1.68
C SER A 161 1.93 -8.34 0.42
N GLN A 162 2.56 -8.74 -0.70
CA GLN A 162 1.81 -9.15 -1.89
C GLN A 162 1.06 -10.48 -1.70
N VAL A 163 1.48 -11.33 -0.77
CA VAL A 163 0.81 -12.62 -0.52
C VAL A 163 -0.61 -12.41 -0.01
N PRO A 164 -0.86 -11.74 1.14
CA PRO A 164 -2.22 -11.47 1.59
C PRO A 164 -2.97 -10.52 0.63
N ALA A 165 -2.31 -9.54 0.02
CA ALA A 165 -2.95 -8.63 -0.92
C ALA A 165 -3.54 -9.36 -2.15
N THR A 166 -2.91 -10.46 -2.58
CA THR A 166 -3.31 -11.21 -3.78
C THR A 166 -4.20 -12.41 -3.44
N LEU A 167 -3.85 -13.17 -2.39
CA LEU A 167 -4.46 -14.48 -2.14
C LEU A 167 -5.56 -14.47 -1.07
N TRP A 168 -5.72 -13.42 -0.28
CA TRP A 168 -6.64 -13.45 0.87
C TRP A 168 -8.04 -13.92 0.50
N VAL A 169 -8.62 -13.33 -0.54
CA VAL A 169 -9.98 -13.68 -1.00
C VAL A 169 -9.99 -15.04 -1.68
N ILE A 170 -9.04 -15.30 -2.59
CA ILE A 170 -8.95 -16.57 -3.33
C ILE A 170 -8.76 -17.74 -2.35
N TYR A 171 -7.82 -17.61 -1.43
CA TYR A 171 -7.55 -18.62 -0.42
C TYR A 171 -8.73 -18.83 0.54
N GLY A 172 -9.41 -17.74 0.92
CA GLY A 172 -10.60 -17.79 1.75
C GLY A 172 -11.74 -18.57 1.08
N GLN A 173 -11.95 -18.37 -0.22
CA GLN A 173 -12.92 -19.11 -1.00
C GLN A 173 -12.52 -20.58 -1.18
N ASP A 174 -11.29 -20.83 -1.60
CA ASP A 174 -10.82 -22.19 -1.91
C ASP A 174 -10.67 -23.07 -0.66
N ARG A 175 -10.15 -22.49 0.44
CA ARG A 175 -9.81 -23.24 1.64
C ARG A 175 -10.95 -23.37 2.65
N TYR A 176 -11.72 -22.29 2.82
CA TYR A 176 -12.75 -22.16 3.86
C TYR A 176 -14.17 -22.07 3.29
N GLY A 177 -14.33 -22.01 1.96
CA GLY A 177 -15.64 -21.87 1.34
C GLY A 177 -16.30 -20.50 1.59
N TRP A 178 -15.51 -19.45 1.83
CA TRP A 178 -16.06 -18.13 2.11
C TRP A 178 -16.89 -17.59 0.96
N SER A 179 -18.06 -17.03 1.28
CA SER A 179 -18.80 -16.21 0.33
C SER A 179 -18.05 -14.88 0.07
N ILE A 180 -18.44 -14.18 -0.99
CA ILE A 180 -17.90 -12.86 -1.32
C ILE A 180 -18.13 -11.88 -0.15
N PHE A 181 -19.29 -12.00 0.51
CA PHE A 181 -19.63 -11.19 1.69
C PHE A 181 -18.67 -11.46 2.87
N ILE A 182 -18.42 -12.73 3.21
CA ILE A 182 -17.50 -13.09 4.31
C ILE A 182 -16.09 -12.58 4.01
N ALA A 183 -15.62 -12.72 2.77
CA ALA A 183 -14.34 -12.17 2.34
C ALA A 183 -14.30 -10.64 2.50
N GLY A 184 -15.39 -9.94 2.13
CA GLY A 184 -15.52 -8.49 2.33
C GLY A 184 -15.47 -8.09 3.80
N VAL A 185 -16.21 -8.81 4.66
CA VAL A 185 -16.21 -8.59 6.12
C VAL A 185 -14.82 -8.82 6.72
N SER A 186 -14.11 -9.87 6.28
CA SER A 186 -12.75 -10.15 6.78
C SER A 186 -11.76 -9.01 6.46
N LEU A 187 -11.81 -8.47 5.24
CA LEU A 187 -10.99 -7.33 4.83
C LEU A 187 -11.34 -6.06 5.61
N ALA A 188 -12.63 -5.79 5.83
CA ALA A 188 -13.07 -4.65 6.64
C ALA A 188 -12.62 -4.80 8.11
N SER A 189 -12.75 -6.00 8.68
CA SER A 189 -12.26 -6.31 10.03
C SER A 189 -10.76 -6.11 10.16
N TYR A 190 -9.99 -6.54 9.15
CA TYR A 190 -8.56 -6.23 9.06
C TYR A 190 -8.31 -4.72 9.04
N GLY A 191 -9.05 -3.97 8.20
CA GLY A 191 -8.93 -2.52 8.12
C GLY A 191 -9.17 -1.82 9.46
N ILE A 192 -10.16 -2.28 10.23
CA ILE A 192 -10.45 -1.77 11.59
C ILE A 192 -9.28 -2.06 12.53
N CYS A 193 -8.85 -3.34 12.61
CA CYS A 193 -7.74 -3.75 13.47
C CYS A 193 -6.45 -2.98 13.12
N HIS A 194 -6.18 -2.86 11.81
CA HIS A 194 -5.01 -2.14 11.31
C HIS A 194 -5.05 -0.65 11.66
N SER A 195 -6.20 0.01 11.50
CA SER A 195 -6.37 1.41 11.87
C SER A 195 -6.17 1.64 13.37
N ILE A 196 -6.68 0.73 14.21
CA ILE A 196 -6.46 0.77 15.67
C ILE A 196 -4.98 0.59 15.99
N ALA A 197 -4.32 -0.40 15.39
CA ALA A 197 -2.89 -0.63 15.60
C ALA A 197 -2.04 0.57 15.16
N GLN A 198 -2.33 1.16 14.00
CA GLN A 198 -1.64 2.35 13.50
C GLN A 198 -1.83 3.57 14.40
N ALA A 199 -3.05 3.79 14.91
CA ALA A 199 -3.33 4.95 15.74
C ALA A 199 -2.79 4.83 17.18
N PHE A 200 -2.82 3.63 17.76
CA PHE A 200 -2.60 3.45 19.19
C PHE A 200 -1.38 2.60 19.54
N ALA A 201 -0.86 1.74 18.65
CA ALA A 201 0.25 0.84 19.00
C ALA A 201 1.63 1.42 18.62
N ILE A 202 1.77 2.13 17.50
CA ILE A 202 3.09 2.53 16.99
C ILE A 202 3.82 3.45 17.97
N ALA A 203 3.19 4.56 18.38
CA ALA A 203 3.84 5.56 19.22
C ALA A 203 4.28 4.99 20.60
N PRO A 204 3.45 4.25 21.36
CA PRO A 204 3.87 3.59 22.59
C PRO A 204 4.97 2.55 22.39
N MET A 205 4.89 1.75 21.32
CA MET A 205 5.90 0.73 21.02
C MET A 205 7.25 1.36 20.70
N VAL A 206 7.28 2.37 19.85
CA VAL A 206 8.52 3.09 19.50
C VAL A 206 9.10 3.79 20.74
N LYS A 207 8.25 4.42 21.57
CA LYS A 207 8.69 5.08 22.81
C LYS A 207 9.30 4.11 23.82
N ARG A 208 8.71 2.91 23.95
CA ARG A 208 9.12 1.92 24.98
C ARG A 208 10.25 1.01 24.51
N PHE A 209 10.21 0.56 23.27
CA PHE A 209 11.10 -0.47 22.73
C PHE A 209 12.12 0.08 21.71
N GLY A 210 11.92 1.31 21.22
CA GLY A 210 12.68 1.88 20.11
C GLY A 210 12.24 1.33 18.74
N GLU A 211 12.67 2.00 17.68
CA GLU A 211 12.25 1.66 16.30
C GLU A 211 12.68 0.27 15.86
N LYS A 212 13.93 -0.13 16.17
CA LYS A 212 14.45 -1.46 15.79
C LYS A 212 13.64 -2.61 16.39
N ASN A 213 13.32 -2.52 17.68
CA ASN A 213 12.56 -3.57 18.35
C ASN A 213 11.08 -3.55 17.95
N THR A 214 10.52 -2.37 17.65
CA THR A 214 9.17 -2.23 17.09
C THR A 214 9.10 -2.88 15.70
N LEU A 215 10.10 -2.66 14.84
CA LEU A 215 10.22 -3.32 13.55
C LEU A 215 10.29 -4.85 13.71
N LEU A 216 11.14 -5.35 14.61
CA LEU A 216 11.27 -6.79 14.89
C LEU A 216 9.96 -7.40 15.40
N CYS A 217 9.28 -6.71 16.32
CA CYS A 217 7.98 -7.16 16.83
C CYS A 217 6.93 -7.24 15.71
N GLY A 218 6.85 -6.21 14.86
CA GLY A 218 5.94 -6.23 13.71
C GLY A 218 6.23 -7.38 12.74
N ILE A 219 7.49 -7.57 12.35
CA ILE A 219 7.89 -8.70 11.50
C ILE A 219 7.57 -10.05 12.15
N ALA A 220 7.81 -10.19 13.45
CA ALA A 220 7.51 -11.42 14.17
C ALA A 220 6.01 -11.70 14.24
N CYS A 221 5.18 -10.69 14.50
CA CYS A 221 3.72 -10.82 14.48
C CYS A 221 3.22 -11.28 13.10
N ASP A 222 3.68 -10.64 12.04
CA ASP A 222 3.33 -11.02 10.67
C ASP A 222 3.78 -12.45 10.33
N ALA A 223 5.04 -12.79 10.63
CA ALA A 223 5.58 -14.13 10.36
C ALA A 223 4.81 -15.23 11.11
N ILE A 224 4.49 -15.00 12.39
CA ILE A 224 3.69 -15.94 13.19
C ILE A 224 2.28 -16.07 12.60
N GLY A 225 1.64 -14.93 12.25
CA GLY A 225 0.33 -14.92 11.63
C GLY A 225 0.30 -15.72 10.33
N LEU A 226 1.29 -15.53 9.45
CA LEU A 226 1.43 -16.26 8.19
C LEU A 226 1.66 -17.75 8.41
N LEU A 227 2.52 -18.14 9.38
CA LEU A 227 2.75 -19.54 9.72
C LEU A 227 1.48 -20.21 10.27
N LEU A 228 0.77 -19.56 11.18
CA LEU A 228 -0.48 -20.08 11.73
C LEU A 228 -1.56 -20.20 10.63
N LEU A 229 -1.64 -19.22 9.72
CA LEU A 229 -2.58 -19.27 8.60
C LEU A 229 -2.24 -20.40 7.63
N SER A 230 -0.95 -20.71 7.43
CA SER A 230 -0.51 -21.78 6.52
C SER A 230 -1.01 -23.18 6.90
N ILE A 231 -1.23 -23.41 8.18
CA ILE A 231 -1.73 -24.70 8.73
C ILE A 231 -3.20 -24.64 9.15
N ALA A 232 -3.82 -23.47 9.09
CA ALA A 232 -5.21 -23.30 9.52
C ALA A 232 -6.18 -24.07 8.61
N VAL A 233 -7.15 -24.74 9.24
CA VAL A 233 -8.20 -25.51 8.57
C VAL A 233 -9.58 -24.90 8.81
N GLU A 234 -9.76 -24.30 9.98
CA GLU A 234 -11.04 -23.77 10.43
C GLU A 234 -11.29 -22.36 9.88
N GLU A 235 -12.49 -22.08 9.41
CA GLU A 235 -12.88 -20.82 8.75
C GLU A 235 -12.80 -19.57 9.64
N TRP A 236 -12.87 -19.73 10.96
CA TRP A 236 -12.78 -18.63 11.92
C TRP A 236 -11.34 -18.21 12.25
N VAL A 237 -10.35 -19.10 12.01
CA VAL A 237 -8.95 -18.86 12.38
C VAL A 237 -8.37 -17.61 11.70
N PRO A 238 -8.60 -17.36 10.40
CA PRO A 238 -8.12 -16.12 9.77
C PRO A 238 -8.61 -14.87 10.50
N PHE A 239 -9.86 -14.84 10.99
CA PHE A 239 -10.41 -13.71 11.75
C PHE A 239 -9.69 -13.53 13.09
N ALA A 240 -9.38 -14.60 13.79
CA ALA A 240 -8.62 -14.56 15.05
C ALA A 240 -7.18 -14.05 14.84
N LEU A 241 -6.61 -14.23 13.66
CA LEU A 241 -5.28 -13.76 13.30
C LEU A 241 -5.23 -12.29 12.86
N LEU A 242 -6.36 -11.64 12.56
CA LEU A 242 -6.39 -10.25 12.10
C LEU A 242 -5.70 -9.26 13.05
N PRO A 243 -5.87 -9.32 14.37
CA PRO A 243 -5.12 -8.44 15.29
C PRO A 243 -3.61 -8.64 15.20
N LEU A 244 -3.16 -9.89 14.97
CA LEU A 244 -1.74 -10.20 14.82
C LEU A 244 -1.17 -9.60 13.53
N PHE A 245 -1.86 -9.74 12.41
CA PHE A 245 -1.50 -9.07 11.15
C PHE A 245 -1.56 -7.55 11.26
N ALA A 246 -2.55 -7.01 12.00
CA ALA A 246 -2.65 -5.58 12.24
C ALA A 246 -1.43 -5.03 13.03
N LEU A 247 -0.96 -5.78 14.02
CA LEU A 247 0.28 -5.48 14.73
C LEU A 247 1.51 -5.66 13.83
N GLY A 248 1.49 -6.59 12.89
CA GLY A 248 2.52 -6.70 11.85
C GLY A 248 2.72 -5.40 11.09
N GLY A 249 1.63 -4.69 10.82
CA GLY A 249 1.64 -3.41 10.11
C GLY A 249 2.44 -2.28 10.77
N VAL A 250 2.88 -2.40 12.03
CA VAL A 250 3.76 -1.40 12.68
C VAL A 250 5.20 -1.45 12.15
N ALA A 251 5.57 -2.53 11.45
CA ALA A 251 6.92 -2.73 10.93
C ALA A 251 7.31 -1.66 9.90
N VAL A 252 6.41 -1.34 8.97
CA VAL A 252 6.69 -0.40 7.86
C VAL A 252 6.97 1.02 8.37
N PRO A 253 6.12 1.64 9.22
CA PRO A 253 6.42 2.96 9.77
C PRO A 253 7.71 3.01 10.60
N ALA A 254 7.98 1.97 11.40
CA ALA A 254 9.21 1.89 12.19
C ALA A 254 10.45 1.83 11.27
N LEU A 255 10.39 1.02 10.20
CA LEU A 255 11.46 0.92 9.21
C LEU A 255 11.66 2.24 8.45
N GLN A 256 10.58 2.90 8.04
CA GLN A 256 10.65 4.20 7.36
C GLN A 256 11.25 5.28 8.26
N ALA A 257 10.91 5.31 9.54
CA ALA A 257 11.53 6.22 10.51
C ALA A 257 13.04 5.97 10.65
N MET A 258 13.48 4.70 10.71
CA MET A 258 14.90 4.34 10.74
C MET A 258 15.64 4.80 9.47
N MET A 259 15.04 4.62 8.28
CA MET A 259 15.64 5.05 7.01
C MET A 259 15.69 6.58 6.90
N SER A 260 14.61 7.25 7.30
CA SER A 260 14.51 8.73 7.25
C SER A 260 15.59 9.42 8.08
N ARG A 261 15.93 8.88 9.26
CA ARG A 261 17.02 9.40 10.10
C ARG A 261 18.42 9.25 9.49
N GLY A 262 18.59 8.31 8.57
CA GLY A 262 19.86 8.07 7.89
C GLY A 262 20.14 9.01 6.71
N ILE A 263 19.24 9.93 6.41
CA ILE A 263 19.30 10.79 5.22
C ILE A 263 18.98 12.24 5.58
N SER A 264 19.64 13.18 4.92
CA SER A 264 19.39 14.62 5.10
C SER A 264 17.97 15.00 4.64
N ASP A 265 17.39 16.05 5.24
CA ASP A 265 16.02 16.52 4.94
C ASP A 265 15.82 16.84 3.45
N GLU A 266 16.88 17.37 2.79
CA GLU A 266 16.86 17.71 1.36
C GLU A 266 16.65 16.48 0.45
N ARG A 267 17.00 15.27 0.91
CA ARG A 267 16.93 14.02 0.15
C ARG A 267 15.83 13.06 0.59
N GLN A 268 14.99 13.47 1.52
CA GLN A 268 13.83 12.66 1.96
C GLN A 268 12.91 12.31 0.78
N GLY A 269 12.75 13.24 -0.17
CA GLY A 269 11.99 12.98 -1.39
C GLY A 269 12.59 11.88 -2.29
N GLU A 270 13.93 11.78 -2.35
CA GLU A 270 14.61 10.71 -3.09
C GLU A 270 14.36 9.34 -2.46
N LEU A 271 14.41 9.26 -1.11
CA LEU A 271 14.10 8.05 -0.37
C LEU A 271 12.64 7.62 -0.62
N GLN A 272 11.68 8.52 -0.46
CA GLN A 272 10.25 8.21 -0.67
C GLN A 272 9.97 7.78 -2.11
N GLY A 273 10.63 8.42 -3.09
CA GLY A 273 10.54 8.01 -4.50
C GLY A 273 11.08 6.60 -4.73
N LEU A 274 12.18 6.22 -4.09
CA LEU A 274 12.74 4.87 -4.18
C LEU A 274 11.83 3.83 -3.52
N LEU A 275 11.31 4.11 -2.32
CA LEU A 275 10.38 3.22 -1.62
C LEU A 275 9.09 3.01 -2.43
N SER A 276 8.58 4.08 -3.05
CA SER A 276 7.43 4.00 -3.97
C SER A 276 7.74 3.14 -5.20
N SER A 277 8.96 3.24 -5.74
CA SER A 277 9.39 2.39 -6.87
C SER A 277 9.45 0.90 -6.48
N PHE A 278 9.94 0.59 -5.27
CA PHE A 278 9.94 -0.79 -4.76
C PHE A 278 8.52 -1.32 -4.55
N ASN A 279 7.61 -0.50 -4.00
CA ASN A 279 6.21 -0.87 -3.88
C ASN A 279 5.56 -1.14 -5.25
N SER A 280 5.84 -0.29 -6.24
CA SER A 280 5.32 -0.48 -7.61
C SER A 280 5.86 -1.74 -8.25
N LEU A 281 7.17 -2.02 -8.10
CA LEU A 281 7.79 -3.25 -8.60
C LEU A 281 7.18 -4.49 -7.93
N GLY A 282 6.99 -4.45 -6.60
CA GLY A 282 6.32 -5.49 -5.85
C GLY A 282 4.89 -5.74 -6.34
N ALA A 283 4.12 -4.67 -6.59
CA ALA A 283 2.76 -4.75 -7.10
C ALA A 283 2.66 -5.30 -8.55
N ILE A 284 3.72 -5.16 -9.35
CA ILE A 284 3.79 -5.75 -10.70
C ILE A 284 4.16 -7.23 -10.65
N ILE A 285 5.25 -7.56 -9.97
CA ILE A 285 5.83 -8.90 -9.97
C ILE A 285 5.13 -9.82 -8.95
N GLY A 286 4.77 -9.27 -7.79
CA GLY A 286 4.23 -10.02 -6.66
C GLY A 286 3.01 -10.85 -6.99
N PRO A 287 1.92 -10.27 -7.54
CA PRO A 287 0.73 -11.04 -7.88
C PRO A 287 0.99 -12.20 -8.84
N VAL A 288 1.84 -12.00 -9.85
CA VAL A 288 2.18 -13.06 -10.81
C VAL A 288 2.93 -14.21 -10.14
N LEU A 289 3.95 -13.91 -9.34
CA LEU A 289 4.70 -14.93 -8.62
C LEU A 289 3.84 -15.66 -7.58
N VAL A 290 3.06 -14.90 -6.82
CA VAL A 290 2.23 -15.42 -5.71
C VAL A 290 1.13 -16.32 -6.25
N THR A 291 0.38 -15.88 -7.29
CA THR A 291 -0.68 -16.68 -7.89
C THR A 291 -0.13 -17.91 -8.61
N SER A 292 0.97 -17.78 -9.36
CA SER A 292 1.60 -18.94 -10.02
C SER A 292 1.99 -19.99 -9.00
N LEU A 293 2.68 -19.60 -7.92
CA LEU A 293 3.09 -20.51 -6.87
C LEU A 293 1.88 -21.16 -6.17
N TYR A 294 0.83 -20.37 -5.90
CA TYR A 294 -0.38 -20.87 -5.27
C TYR A 294 -1.05 -21.95 -6.14
N PHE A 295 -1.31 -21.68 -7.40
CA PHE A 295 -1.99 -22.63 -8.29
C PHE A 295 -1.15 -23.87 -8.60
N MET A 296 0.18 -23.80 -8.50
CA MET A 296 1.05 -24.97 -8.58
C MET A 296 0.99 -25.85 -7.34
N THR A 297 0.68 -25.27 -6.17
CA THR A 297 0.80 -25.97 -4.88
C THR A 297 -0.55 -26.24 -4.19
N GLN A 298 -1.64 -25.58 -4.62
CA GLN A 298 -2.94 -25.63 -3.94
C GLN A 298 -3.50 -27.04 -3.72
N ALA A 299 -3.26 -27.95 -4.66
CA ALA A 299 -3.79 -29.32 -4.57
C ALA A 299 -3.07 -30.19 -3.51
N SER A 300 -1.76 -29.96 -3.29
CA SER A 300 -0.93 -30.76 -2.38
C SER A 300 -0.65 -30.07 -1.06
N ALA A 301 -0.45 -28.74 -1.09
CA ALA A 301 -0.06 -27.94 0.07
C ALA A 301 -0.61 -26.50 -0.05
N PRO A 302 -1.92 -26.29 0.13
CA PRO A 302 -2.58 -24.98 -0.09
C PRO A 302 -2.01 -23.86 0.77
N GLY A 303 -1.50 -24.16 1.97
CA GLY A 303 -0.85 -23.20 2.87
C GLY A 303 0.61 -22.88 2.55
N MET A 304 1.23 -23.52 1.57
CA MET A 304 2.68 -23.43 1.29
C MET A 304 3.12 -21.99 0.99
N VAL A 305 2.32 -21.22 0.26
CA VAL A 305 2.67 -19.83 -0.09
C VAL A 305 2.77 -18.94 1.15
N TRP A 306 1.87 -19.15 2.12
CA TRP A 306 1.88 -18.44 3.41
C TRP A 306 3.11 -18.81 4.24
N ALA A 307 3.47 -20.12 4.28
CA ALA A 307 4.66 -20.57 4.99
C ALA A 307 5.95 -20.02 4.36
N LEU A 308 6.06 -20.02 3.03
CA LEU A 308 7.21 -19.43 2.33
C LEU A 308 7.34 -17.93 2.58
N ALA A 309 6.22 -17.20 2.61
CA ALA A 309 6.22 -15.78 2.95
C ALA A 309 6.74 -15.55 4.38
N ALA A 310 6.33 -16.38 5.34
CA ALA A 310 6.85 -16.32 6.70
C ALA A 310 8.36 -16.64 6.77
N ILE A 311 8.83 -17.63 6.01
CA ILE A 311 10.25 -17.98 5.93
C ILE A 311 11.08 -16.82 5.35
N LEU A 312 10.55 -16.07 4.37
CA LEU A 312 11.24 -14.91 3.82
C LEU A 312 11.55 -13.85 4.90
N TYR A 313 10.71 -13.72 5.92
CA TYR A 313 11.00 -12.82 7.04
C TYR A 313 12.24 -13.26 7.84
N VAL A 314 12.60 -14.53 7.87
CA VAL A 314 13.83 -15.00 8.54
C VAL A 314 15.08 -14.34 7.92
N ILE A 315 15.06 -14.04 6.62
CA ILE A 315 16.15 -13.34 5.93
C ILE A 315 16.34 -11.92 6.46
N THR A 316 15.32 -11.31 7.06
CA THR A 316 15.44 -9.97 7.65
C THR A 316 16.32 -9.96 8.91
N LEU A 317 16.42 -11.08 9.64
CA LEU A 317 17.21 -11.18 10.87
C LEU A 317 18.70 -10.87 10.67
N PRO A 318 19.43 -11.51 9.73
CA PRO A 318 20.83 -11.19 9.50
C PRO A 318 21.02 -9.75 8.97
N LEU A 319 20.06 -9.21 8.22
CA LEU A 319 20.10 -7.82 7.77
C LEU A 319 19.98 -6.84 8.96
N LEU A 320 19.10 -7.13 9.92
CA LEU A 320 18.94 -6.36 11.16
C LEU A 320 20.14 -6.49 12.11
N LEU A 321 20.82 -7.65 12.11
CA LEU A 321 22.05 -7.83 12.89
C LEU A 321 23.21 -6.99 12.31
N LYS A 322 23.27 -6.80 11.00
CA LYS A 322 24.23 -5.89 10.35
C LYS A 322 23.94 -4.41 10.61
N TYR A 323 22.70 -4.07 10.96
CA TYR A 323 22.33 -2.72 11.33
C TYR A 323 22.96 -2.36 12.67
N ARG A 324 24.06 -1.59 12.65
CA ARG A 324 24.69 -1.02 13.84
C ARG A 324 23.92 0.23 14.22
N LEU A 325 23.44 0.28 15.45
CA LEU A 325 23.01 1.53 16.06
C LEU A 325 24.24 2.46 16.10
N ASN A 326 24.40 3.29 15.07
CA ASN A 326 25.30 4.43 15.21
C ASN A 326 24.73 5.26 16.37
N LYS A 327 25.46 5.30 17.46
CA LYS A 327 25.26 6.27 18.53
C LYS A 327 25.46 7.68 17.96
N TYR A 328 24.49 8.20 17.25
CA TYR A 328 24.29 9.64 17.19
C TYR A 328 23.58 10.06 18.49
N SER A 329 24.26 9.85 19.60
CA SER A 329 24.04 10.57 20.84
C SER A 329 24.91 11.81 20.76
N GLY A 330 24.40 12.82 20.13
CA GLY A 330 25.10 14.09 19.99
C GLY A 330 24.14 15.17 19.55
N VAL A 331 23.13 15.43 20.36
CA VAL A 331 22.49 16.73 20.44
C VAL A 331 22.43 17.07 21.93
N PRO A 332 23.08 18.20 22.36
CA PRO A 332 23.02 18.65 23.73
C PRO A 332 21.61 19.02 24.16
#